data_93ea4959d0b6f91fd599980ed577b840
#
_entry.id   93ea4959d0b6f91fd599980ed577b840
#
_cell.length_a   1.000
_cell.length_b   1.000
_cell.length_c   1.000
_cell.angle_alpha   90.00
_cell.angle_beta   90.00
_cell.angle_gamma   90.00
#
_symmetry.space_group_name_H-M   'P 1'
#
loop_
_entity.id
_entity.type
_entity.pdbx_description
1 polymer ?
#
loop_
_entity_poly.entity_id
_entity_poly.type
_entity_poly.pdbx_seq_one_letter_code
_entity_poly.pdbx_strand_id
1 'polypeptide(L)'
;MRPAIRAAGAGKCTKLPGVANPFPWLDAIIQGKNRMKMTLRLALPLLLLSASANAIVIRHDQPDARYRVSPSAIPALADLPDEGHGTLIAPRWVLTAAHAVNMMQMMPEEHYVTINGKRRAVSRIVVHPDYPASREQWQQMFGGVKTAEPAAFARQYKAAMDAMHDIALLELAEPVTDVAPLPIDRGNARPGMLARVYGAGATGTDLTGAPDSETHRTRLRRAENRLDRTDGPWLRYVFDCSAGAPELGGATAGGDSGGPVTIDVAGRTYLAGVTHGLDGTNSEVRHIVRQMQDGSFRMGVCGQRFAAARTGFYAAWIDRIMAGH
;
A
#
# COMPACT_ATOMS: atom_id res chain seq x y z
N MET A 1 2.13 47.79 35.86
CA MET A 1 3.08 46.69 36.15
C MET A 1 2.45 45.36 35.76
N ARG A 2 2.91 44.72 34.70
CA ARG A 2 2.51 43.36 34.30
C ARG A 2 3.67 42.43 34.62
N PRO A 3 3.47 41.25 35.21
CA PRO A 3 4.55 40.29 35.41
C PRO A 3 4.75 39.45 34.14
N ALA A 4 6.02 39.24 33.79
CA ALA A 4 6.49 38.40 32.70
C ALA A 4 6.35 36.93 33.07
N ILE A 5 5.76 36.13 32.15
CA ILE A 5 5.72 34.68 32.24
C ILE A 5 6.99 34.13 31.60
N ARG A 6 7.80 33.45 32.39
CA ARG A 6 9.00 32.71 31.93
C ARG A 6 8.56 31.44 31.21
N ALA A 7 9.09 31.22 30.01
CA ALA A 7 8.99 29.98 29.27
C ALA A 7 9.73 28.86 30.02
N ALA A 8 9.02 27.75 30.27
CA ALA A 8 9.59 26.51 30.80
C ALA A 8 10.27 25.71 29.67
N GLY A 9 11.45 25.20 30.00
CA GLY A 9 12.36 24.57 29.07
C GLY A 9 11.86 23.27 28.45
N ALA A 10 12.29 23.03 27.21
CA ALA A 10 12.11 21.81 26.47
C ALA A 10 12.79 20.63 27.18
N GLY A 11 12.00 19.72 27.71
CA GLY A 11 12.49 18.45 28.26
C GLY A 11 13.09 17.56 27.16
N LYS A 12 14.35 17.21 27.32
CA LYS A 12 15.02 16.18 26.49
C LYS A 12 14.38 14.82 26.74
N CYS A 13 13.77 14.26 25.71
CA CYS A 13 13.31 12.87 25.72
C CYS A 13 14.52 11.94 25.73
N THR A 14 14.82 11.33 26.88
CA THR A 14 15.89 10.34 27.04
C THR A 14 15.43 9.01 26.44
N LYS A 15 16.17 8.50 25.45
CA LYS A 15 16.00 7.17 24.91
C LYS A 15 16.23 6.12 26.01
N LEU A 16 15.26 5.24 26.21
CA LEU A 16 15.44 4.02 26.99
C LEU A 16 16.32 3.06 26.18
N PRO A 17 17.40 2.50 26.74
CA PRO A 17 18.27 1.58 26.03
C PRO A 17 17.61 0.18 25.95
N GLY A 18 17.58 -0.44 24.78
CA GLY A 18 17.52 -1.90 24.64
C GLY A 18 16.31 -2.54 23.97
N VAL A 19 15.50 -1.83 23.18
CA VAL A 19 14.52 -2.49 22.30
C VAL A 19 14.76 -2.02 20.86
N ALA A 20 15.32 -2.89 20.03
CA ALA A 20 15.41 -2.64 18.60
C ALA A 20 13.99 -2.57 18.02
N ASN A 21 13.69 -1.50 17.30
CA ASN A 21 12.41 -1.34 16.59
C ASN A 21 12.33 -2.43 15.50
N PRO A 22 11.31 -3.30 15.51
CA PRO A 22 11.16 -4.34 14.49
C PRO A 22 10.81 -3.78 13.09
N PHE A 23 10.53 -2.48 13.00
CA PHE A 23 10.21 -1.80 11.74
C PHE A 23 11.08 -0.55 11.58
N PRO A 24 12.33 -0.67 11.10
CA PRO A 24 13.25 0.49 10.92
C PRO A 24 12.70 1.58 10.00
N TRP A 25 11.79 1.24 9.09
CA TRP A 25 11.10 2.18 8.22
C TRP A 25 10.15 3.13 8.98
N LEU A 26 9.63 2.72 10.13
CA LEU A 26 8.79 3.57 10.98
C LEU A 26 9.62 4.69 11.67
N ASP A 27 10.88 4.41 11.99
CA ASP A 27 11.80 5.41 12.53
C ASP A 27 12.28 6.40 11.45
N ALA A 28 12.37 5.99 10.20
CA ALA A 28 12.73 6.85 9.08
C ALA A 28 11.66 7.93 8.82
N ILE A 29 10.39 7.60 8.99
CA ILE A 29 9.26 8.53 8.87
C ILE A 29 9.30 9.59 10.00
N ILE A 30 9.71 9.22 11.20
CA ILE A 30 9.76 10.12 12.36
C ILE A 30 10.99 11.06 12.34
N GLN A 31 12.08 10.71 11.64
CA GLN A 31 13.36 11.45 11.66
C GLN A 31 13.63 12.35 10.45
N GLY A 32 12.68 12.53 9.52
CA GLY A 32 12.84 13.29 8.28
C GLY A 32 13.01 14.81 8.47
N LYS A 33 14.07 15.27 9.13
CA LYS A 33 14.56 16.67 9.10
C LYS A 33 16.08 16.71 9.21
N ASN A 34 16.77 16.61 8.07
CA ASN A 34 18.13 17.13 8.00
C ASN A 34 18.30 18.03 6.77
N ARG A 35 18.55 19.29 7.04
CA ARG A 35 18.88 20.35 6.08
C ARG A 35 20.21 20.04 5.41
N MET A 36 20.22 19.90 4.11
CA MET A 36 21.43 19.85 3.31
C MET A 36 21.81 21.26 2.82
N LYS A 37 22.99 21.73 3.23
CA LYS A 37 23.56 23.02 2.79
C LYS A 37 24.02 22.88 1.34
N MET A 38 23.48 23.75 0.49
CA MET A 38 23.82 23.88 -0.93
C MET A 38 25.15 24.58 -1.08
N THR A 39 26.16 23.93 -1.66
CA THR A 39 27.34 24.56 -2.25
C THR A 39 27.26 24.44 -3.77
N LEU A 40 27.17 25.60 -4.39
CA LEU A 40 27.17 25.82 -5.83
C LEU A 40 28.55 25.60 -6.43
N ARG A 41 28.75 24.67 -7.40
CA ARG A 41 29.87 24.70 -8.34
C ARG A 41 29.54 24.02 -9.67
N LEU A 42 29.53 24.84 -10.73
CA LEU A 42 29.95 24.63 -12.12
C LEU A 42 29.28 23.53 -12.98
N ALA A 43 28.65 24.05 -14.03
CA ALA A 43 28.00 23.37 -15.12
C ALA A 43 28.93 22.48 -15.95
N LEU A 44 28.49 21.26 -16.19
CA LEU A 44 28.88 20.41 -17.30
C LEU A 44 27.57 19.86 -17.90
N PRO A 45 27.35 19.84 -19.24
CA PRO A 45 26.13 19.27 -19.79
C PRO A 45 26.20 17.74 -19.66
N LEU A 46 25.68 17.24 -18.56
CA LEU A 46 25.45 15.82 -18.40
C LEU A 46 24.16 15.50 -19.17
N LEU A 47 24.27 14.63 -20.18
CA LEU A 47 23.11 13.98 -20.76
C LEU A 47 22.26 13.47 -19.60
N LEU A 48 21.09 14.09 -19.44
CA LEU A 48 20.03 13.61 -18.54
C LEU A 48 19.51 12.28 -19.12
N LEU A 49 20.16 11.18 -18.74
CA LEU A 49 19.42 9.93 -18.59
C LEU A 49 18.41 10.22 -17.49
N SER A 50 17.21 10.57 -17.92
CA SER A 50 16.02 10.63 -17.04
C SER A 50 15.87 9.23 -16.44
N ALA A 51 16.38 9.02 -15.25
CA ALA A 51 15.97 7.90 -14.41
C ALA A 51 14.47 8.06 -14.24
N SER A 52 13.69 7.31 -15.02
CA SER A 52 12.24 7.33 -14.98
C SER A 52 11.83 6.69 -13.67
N ALA A 53 11.46 7.48 -12.68
CA ALA A 53 10.79 7.00 -11.49
C ALA A 53 9.49 6.29 -11.92
N ASN A 54 9.33 5.02 -11.58
CA ASN A 54 8.33 4.12 -12.14
C ASN A 54 7.58 3.36 -11.03
N ALA A 55 6.23 3.25 -11.07
CA ALA A 55 5.38 2.47 -10.15
C ALA A 55 5.27 1.01 -10.57
N ILE A 56 4.86 0.11 -9.66
CA ILE A 56 4.74 -1.33 -9.90
C ILE A 56 6.09 -1.94 -10.30
N VAL A 57 6.49 -3.01 -9.67
CA VAL A 57 7.63 -3.81 -10.12
C VAL A 57 7.20 -4.64 -11.33
N ILE A 58 7.93 -4.52 -12.41
CA ILE A 58 7.60 -5.09 -13.72
C ILE A 58 8.55 -6.23 -14.10
N ARG A 59 8.18 -7.03 -15.09
CA ARG A 59 9.11 -8.00 -15.71
C ARG A 59 10.21 -7.25 -16.45
N HIS A 60 11.46 -7.67 -16.28
CA HIS A 60 12.63 -7.08 -16.95
C HIS A 60 12.61 -7.29 -18.48
N ASP A 61 11.93 -8.37 -18.95
CA ASP A 61 11.84 -8.75 -20.36
C ASP A 61 10.70 -8.00 -21.11
N GLN A 62 9.97 -7.11 -20.42
CA GLN A 62 8.91 -6.31 -21.02
C GLN A 62 9.22 -4.81 -20.92
N PRO A 63 9.00 -4.05 -22.00
CA PRO A 63 9.20 -2.61 -21.96
C PRO A 63 8.27 -1.92 -20.95
N ASP A 64 8.82 -1.06 -20.10
CA ASP A 64 8.07 -0.27 -19.11
C ASP A 64 6.89 0.50 -19.72
N ALA A 65 7.03 0.98 -20.95
CA ALA A 65 5.96 1.71 -21.66
C ALA A 65 4.66 0.89 -21.81
N ARG A 66 4.73 -0.44 -21.80
CA ARG A 66 3.53 -1.32 -21.88
C ARG A 66 2.73 -1.37 -20.59
N TYR A 67 3.37 -1.10 -19.46
CA TYR A 67 2.71 -1.05 -18.14
C TYR A 67 2.08 0.30 -17.87
N ARG A 68 2.63 1.37 -18.46
CA ARG A 68 2.13 2.73 -18.24
C ARG A 68 0.71 2.87 -18.77
N VAL A 69 -0.17 3.42 -17.93
CA VAL A 69 -1.55 3.72 -18.30
C VAL A 69 -1.89 5.17 -18.02
N SER A 70 -2.82 5.70 -18.82
CA SER A 70 -3.40 7.02 -18.53
C SER A 70 -4.27 6.94 -17.26
N PRO A 71 -4.37 8.00 -16.45
CA PRO A 71 -5.36 8.09 -15.38
C PRO A 71 -6.79 7.77 -15.84
N SER A 72 -7.12 8.02 -17.10
CA SER A 72 -8.43 7.67 -17.70
C SER A 72 -8.66 6.16 -17.82
N ALA A 73 -7.64 5.31 -17.69
CA ALA A 73 -7.80 3.85 -17.70
C ALA A 73 -8.48 3.35 -16.41
N ILE A 74 -8.39 4.11 -15.31
CA ILE A 74 -9.07 3.83 -14.05
C ILE A 74 -9.44 5.17 -13.36
N PRO A 75 -10.44 5.90 -13.89
CA PRO A 75 -10.78 7.24 -13.39
C PRO A 75 -11.23 7.25 -11.93
N ALA A 76 -11.75 6.12 -11.43
CA ALA A 76 -12.14 5.95 -10.03
C ALA A 76 -10.96 5.83 -9.05
N LEU A 77 -9.70 5.80 -9.51
CA LEU A 77 -8.53 5.80 -8.65
C LEU A 77 -8.48 7.08 -7.82
N ALA A 78 -8.36 6.91 -6.52
CA ALA A 78 -8.12 7.97 -5.56
C ALA A 78 -6.65 7.91 -5.11
N ASP A 79 -5.96 9.04 -5.16
CA ASP A 79 -4.61 9.19 -4.68
C ASP A 79 -4.63 9.80 -3.27
N LEU A 80 -4.02 9.16 -2.29
CA LEU A 80 -3.96 9.62 -0.90
C LEU A 80 -2.82 10.66 -0.75
N PRO A 81 -2.89 11.59 0.21
CA PRO A 81 -1.97 12.74 0.27
C PRO A 81 -0.51 12.35 0.52
N ASP A 82 -0.26 11.45 1.43
CA ASP A 82 1.10 11.01 1.78
C ASP A 82 1.54 9.86 0.88
N GLU A 83 0.94 8.72 1.04
CA GLU A 83 1.29 7.51 0.30
C GLU A 83 0.05 6.62 0.14
N GLY A 84 0.00 5.88 -0.96
CA GLY A 84 -1.07 4.93 -1.22
C GLY A 84 -2.21 5.47 -2.07
N HIS A 85 -3.17 4.59 -2.27
CA HIS A 85 -4.31 4.81 -3.15
C HIS A 85 -5.61 4.32 -2.53
N GLY A 86 -6.72 4.66 -3.16
CA GLY A 86 -8.03 4.11 -2.91
C GLY A 86 -8.83 4.02 -4.20
N THR A 87 -10.08 3.60 -4.09
CA THR A 87 -10.99 3.50 -5.24
C THR A 87 -12.34 4.10 -4.88
N LEU A 88 -12.83 5.01 -5.68
CA LEU A 88 -14.21 5.52 -5.58
C LEU A 88 -15.18 4.38 -5.91
N ILE A 89 -15.97 3.92 -4.93
CA ILE A 89 -16.93 2.81 -5.06
C ILE A 89 -18.39 3.28 -5.04
N ALA A 90 -18.63 4.49 -4.54
CA ALA A 90 -19.90 5.19 -4.57
C ALA A 90 -19.64 6.71 -4.58
N PRO A 91 -20.62 7.57 -4.93
CA PRO A 91 -20.37 9.01 -5.09
C PRO A 91 -19.69 9.69 -3.88
N ARG A 92 -19.90 9.21 -2.67
CA ARG A 92 -19.29 9.73 -1.44
C ARG A 92 -18.29 8.76 -0.78
N TRP A 93 -17.95 7.64 -1.40
CA TRP A 93 -17.20 6.60 -0.71
C TRP A 93 -15.98 6.12 -1.50
N VAL A 94 -14.84 6.22 -0.87
CA VAL A 94 -13.58 5.65 -1.34
C VAL A 94 -13.21 4.46 -0.47
N LEU A 95 -12.91 3.33 -1.08
CA LEU A 95 -12.41 2.12 -0.42
C LEU A 95 -10.88 2.10 -0.53
N THR A 96 -10.20 1.82 0.58
CA THR A 96 -8.73 1.75 0.68
C THR A 96 -8.29 0.74 1.73
N ALA A 97 -6.98 0.54 1.91
CA ALA A 97 -6.44 -0.28 2.99
C ALA A 97 -6.41 0.50 4.32
N ALA A 98 -6.62 -0.20 5.43
CA ALA A 98 -6.58 0.42 6.75
C ALA A 98 -5.19 0.98 7.08
N HIS A 99 -4.12 0.24 6.73
CA HIS A 99 -2.76 0.72 6.97
C HIS A 99 -2.41 1.99 6.16
N ALA A 100 -3.02 2.18 4.99
CA ALA A 100 -2.77 3.35 4.13
C ALA A 100 -3.36 4.66 4.69
N VAL A 101 -4.27 4.60 5.66
CA VAL A 101 -4.89 5.78 6.28
C VAL A 101 -4.34 6.12 7.67
N ASN A 102 -3.33 5.39 8.14
CA ASN A 102 -2.78 5.61 9.49
C ASN A 102 -2.24 7.05 9.68
N MET A 103 -1.51 7.57 8.69
CA MET A 103 -1.01 8.95 8.74
C MET A 103 -2.15 9.96 8.61
N MET A 104 -3.06 9.75 7.68
CA MET A 104 -4.24 10.60 7.49
C MET A 104 -5.05 10.75 8.79
N GLN A 105 -5.21 9.67 9.58
CA GLN A 105 -5.91 9.72 10.88
C GLN A 105 -5.24 10.65 11.90
N MET A 106 -3.91 10.82 11.81
CA MET A 106 -3.13 11.65 12.72
C MET A 106 -2.96 13.11 12.25
N MET A 107 -3.22 13.39 10.96
CA MET A 107 -2.94 14.67 10.30
C MET A 107 -4.23 15.22 9.66
N PRO A 108 -5.02 16.01 10.39
CA PRO A 108 -6.29 16.55 9.86
C PRO A 108 -6.15 17.35 8.56
N GLU A 109 -4.99 17.98 8.33
CA GLU A 109 -4.66 18.69 7.10
C GLU A 109 -4.57 17.77 5.87
N GLU A 110 -4.45 16.46 6.09
CA GLU A 110 -4.42 15.42 5.06
C GLU A 110 -5.80 14.75 4.84
N HIS A 111 -6.86 15.24 5.46
CA HIS A 111 -8.20 14.72 5.26
C HIS A 111 -8.75 15.07 3.86
N TYR A 112 -8.05 14.63 2.84
CA TYR A 112 -8.49 14.70 1.44
C TYR A 112 -7.95 13.54 0.61
N VAL A 113 -8.55 13.31 -0.54
CA VAL A 113 -8.02 12.43 -1.60
C VAL A 113 -8.04 13.19 -2.92
N THR A 114 -7.20 12.78 -3.87
CA THR A 114 -7.22 13.34 -5.23
C THR A 114 -7.86 12.32 -6.19
N ILE A 115 -8.96 12.69 -6.82
CA ILE A 115 -9.65 11.85 -7.82
C ILE A 115 -9.77 12.67 -9.10
N ASN A 116 -9.32 12.11 -10.22
CA ASN A 116 -9.34 12.79 -11.53
C ASN A 116 -8.70 14.19 -11.45
N GLY A 117 -7.55 14.32 -10.77
CA GLY A 117 -6.80 15.55 -10.59
C GLY A 117 -7.43 16.61 -9.68
N LYS A 118 -8.57 16.29 -9.02
CA LYS A 118 -9.25 17.21 -8.10
C LYS A 118 -9.17 16.71 -6.67
N ARG A 119 -8.80 17.59 -5.73
CA ARG A 119 -8.88 17.31 -4.30
C ARG A 119 -10.34 17.20 -3.85
N ARG A 120 -10.62 16.18 -3.05
CA ARG A 120 -11.93 15.89 -2.45
C ARG A 120 -11.74 15.76 -0.94
N ALA A 121 -12.38 16.61 -0.17
CA ALA A 121 -12.29 16.57 1.28
C ALA A 121 -12.91 15.27 1.83
N VAL A 122 -12.23 14.67 2.81
CA VAL A 122 -12.70 13.49 3.56
C VAL A 122 -13.34 14.00 4.85
N SER A 123 -14.61 13.67 5.06
CA SER A 123 -15.36 14.02 6.27
C SER A 123 -15.25 12.98 7.38
N ARG A 124 -15.05 11.71 7.02
CA ARG A 124 -14.95 10.61 7.98
C ARG A 124 -14.04 9.50 7.44
N ILE A 125 -13.22 8.93 8.32
CA ILE A 125 -12.41 7.73 8.07
C ILE A 125 -13.00 6.59 8.90
N VAL A 126 -13.34 5.47 8.27
CA VAL A 126 -13.91 4.28 8.94
C VAL A 126 -13.00 3.10 8.69
N VAL A 127 -12.18 2.76 9.65
CA VAL A 127 -11.32 1.57 9.63
C VAL A 127 -12.13 0.36 10.11
N HIS A 128 -11.89 -0.82 9.54
CA HIS A 128 -12.54 -2.05 10.01
C HIS A 128 -12.19 -2.30 11.49
N PRO A 129 -13.17 -2.63 12.35
CA PRO A 129 -12.94 -2.74 13.80
C PRO A 129 -11.91 -3.80 14.19
N ASP A 130 -11.75 -4.84 13.39
CA ASP A 130 -10.76 -5.90 13.62
C ASP A 130 -9.37 -5.60 13.00
N TYR A 131 -9.15 -4.38 12.51
CA TYR A 131 -7.81 -3.93 12.16
C TYR A 131 -7.11 -3.38 13.42
N PRO A 132 -5.85 -3.79 13.71
CA PRO A 132 -5.14 -3.31 14.89
C PRO A 132 -4.79 -1.82 14.74
N ALA A 133 -5.61 -0.95 15.34
CA ALA A 133 -5.50 0.49 15.20
C ALA A 133 -4.54 1.14 16.22
N SER A 134 -4.11 0.41 17.28
CA SER A 134 -3.25 0.95 18.31
C SER A 134 -1.87 0.28 18.37
N ARG A 135 -0.88 1.03 18.89
CA ARG A 135 0.46 0.50 19.14
C ARG A 135 0.43 -0.70 20.08
N GLU A 136 -0.46 -0.68 21.07
CA GLU A 136 -0.64 -1.75 22.04
C GLU A 136 -1.16 -3.03 21.39
N GLN A 137 -2.11 -2.90 20.45
CA GLN A 137 -2.61 -4.03 19.66
C GLN A 137 -1.51 -4.64 18.78
N TRP A 138 -0.70 -3.80 18.13
CA TRP A 138 0.47 -4.25 17.39
C TRP A 138 1.51 -4.93 18.27
N GLN A 139 1.75 -4.38 19.48
CA GLN A 139 2.64 -5.02 20.46
C GLN A 139 2.10 -6.34 20.97
N GLN A 140 0.80 -6.46 21.21
CA GLN A 140 0.17 -7.75 21.57
C GLN A 140 0.32 -8.78 20.45
N MET A 141 0.15 -8.34 19.21
CA MET A 141 0.24 -9.20 18.04
C MET A 141 1.67 -9.68 17.76
N PHE A 142 2.69 -8.83 17.97
CA PHE A 142 4.08 -9.10 17.59
C PHE A 142 5.11 -9.02 18.71
N GLY A 143 4.78 -8.44 19.85
CA GLY A 143 5.73 -8.10 20.92
C GLY A 143 6.33 -9.27 21.70
N GLY A 144 5.75 -10.47 21.57
CA GLY A 144 6.25 -11.69 22.24
C GLY A 144 7.31 -12.45 21.45
N VAL A 145 7.60 -12.05 20.20
CA VAL A 145 8.52 -12.79 19.33
C VAL A 145 9.81 -12.02 19.17
N LYS A 146 10.90 -12.65 19.58
CA LYS A 146 12.25 -12.14 19.27
C LYS A 146 12.48 -12.33 17.78
N THR A 147 12.85 -11.23 17.07
CA THR A 147 13.28 -11.26 15.66
C THR A 147 14.48 -12.19 15.43
N ALA A 148 15.19 -12.54 16.50
CA ALA A 148 16.28 -13.53 16.49
C ALA A 148 15.82 -14.98 16.21
N GLU A 149 14.49 -15.25 16.24
CA GLU A 149 13.91 -16.57 15.97
C GLU A 149 13.02 -16.53 14.70
N PRO A 150 13.60 -16.52 13.47
CA PRO A 150 12.86 -16.30 12.23
C PRO A 150 11.67 -17.25 12.03
N ALA A 151 11.74 -18.49 12.50
CA ALA A 151 10.67 -19.44 12.32
C ALA A 151 9.46 -19.17 13.26
N ALA A 152 9.70 -18.73 14.49
CA ALA A 152 8.64 -18.34 15.41
C ALA A 152 7.99 -17.03 14.97
N PHE A 153 8.80 -16.04 14.58
CA PHE A 153 8.32 -14.79 14.02
C PHE A 153 7.46 -15.02 12.77
N ALA A 154 7.92 -15.84 11.81
CA ALA A 154 7.16 -16.12 10.59
C ALA A 154 5.78 -16.74 10.88
N ARG A 155 5.69 -17.67 11.83
CA ARG A 155 4.39 -18.26 12.22
C ARG A 155 3.45 -17.23 12.83
N GLN A 156 3.95 -16.39 13.74
CA GLN A 156 3.14 -15.36 14.39
C GLN A 156 2.73 -14.26 13.39
N TYR A 157 3.67 -13.81 12.56
CA TYR A 157 3.40 -12.85 11.49
C TYR A 157 2.30 -13.37 10.56
N LYS A 158 2.44 -14.62 10.09
CA LYS A 158 1.44 -15.23 9.20
C LYS A 158 0.06 -15.32 9.86
N ALA A 159 0.00 -15.76 11.12
CA ALA A 159 -1.26 -15.84 11.85
C ALA A 159 -1.90 -14.44 12.03
N ALA A 160 -1.09 -13.44 12.35
CA ALA A 160 -1.54 -12.07 12.47
C ALA A 160 -2.08 -11.50 11.13
N MET A 161 -1.35 -11.72 10.04
CA MET A 161 -1.76 -11.30 8.70
C MET A 161 -3.05 -11.99 8.25
N ASP A 162 -3.21 -13.29 8.52
CA ASP A 162 -4.44 -14.02 8.16
C ASP A 162 -5.66 -13.54 8.95
N ALA A 163 -5.46 -13.08 10.19
CA ALA A 163 -6.52 -12.55 11.05
C ALA A 163 -6.79 -11.05 10.86
N MET A 164 -5.92 -10.35 10.15
CA MET A 164 -6.02 -8.90 9.97
C MET A 164 -7.10 -8.53 8.94
N HIS A 165 -7.89 -7.51 9.27
CA HIS A 165 -8.89 -6.93 8.38
C HIS A 165 -8.40 -5.57 7.84
N ASP A 166 -7.46 -5.59 6.91
CA ASP A 166 -6.80 -4.39 6.39
C ASP A 166 -7.64 -3.68 5.32
N ILE A 167 -8.74 -3.06 5.77
CA ILE A 167 -9.66 -2.35 4.90
C ILE A 167 -10.24 -1.12 5.62
N ALA A 168 -10.44 -0.03 4.88
CA ALA A 168 -11.03 1.20 5.37
C ALA A 168 -11.90 1.88 4.31
N LEU A 169 -12.87 2.65 4.77
CA LEU A 169 -13.73 3.51 3.98
C LEU A 169 -13.47 4.97 4.32
N LEU A 170 -13.35 5.81 3.30
CA LEU A 170 -13.29 7.26 3.42
C LEU A 170 -14.62 7.83 2.92
N GLU A 171 -15.34 8.55 3.78
CA GLU A 171 -16.53 9.30 3.38
C GLU A 171 -16.10 10.69 2.91
N LEU A 172 -16.47 11.05 1.69
CA LEU A 172 -16.21 12.36 1.13
C LEU A 172 -17.23 13.39 1.61
N ALA A 173 -16.79 14.59 1.91
CA ALA A 173 -17.67 15.70 2.30
C ALA A 173 -18.73 16.01 1.24
N GLU A 174 -18.33 15.89 -0.04
CA GLU A 174 -19.22 16.14 -1.18
C GLU A 174 -19.22 14.96 -2.15
N PRO A 175 -20.34 14.67 -2.83
CA PRO A 175 -20.39 13.61 -3.83
C PRO A 175 -19.54 13.94 -5.05
N VAL A 176 -18.81 12.95 -5.55
CA VAL A 176 -18.11 13.01 -6.84
C VAL A 176 -19.12 12.77 -7.95
N THR A 177 -19.27 13.75 -8.84
CA THR A 177 -20.24 13.70 -9.95
C THR A 177 -19.58 13.63 -11.33
N ASP A 178 -18.28 13.84 -11.40
CA ASP A 178 -17.48 13.89 -12.64
C ASP A 178 -16.72 12.58 -12.91
N VAL A 179 -16.84 11.58 -12.02
CA VAL A 179 -16.24 10.25 -12.16
C VAL A 179 -17.26 9.19 -11.77
N ALA A 180 -17.41 8.18 -12.62
CA ALA A 180 -18.25 7.02 -12.29
C ALA A 180 -17.54 6.13 -11.26
N PRO A 181 -18.18 5.75 -10.15
CA PRO A 181 -17.66 4.79 -9.21
C PRO A 181 -17.39 3.42 -9.87
N LEU A 182 -16.34 2.74 -9.42
CA LEU A 182 -16.04 1.37 -9.82
C LEU A 182 -16.85 0.42 -8.92
N PRO A 183 -17.70 -0.46 -9.49
CA PRO A 183 -18.48 -1.39 -8.69
C PRO A 183 -17.57 -2.42 -8.00
N ILE A 184 -17.88 -2.79 -6.75
CA ILE A 184 -17.19 -3.84 -6.03
C ILE A 184 -17.61 -5.23 -6.56
N ASP A 185 -16.66 -6.16 -6.61
CA ASP A 185 -16.96 -7.58 -6.80
C ASP A 185 -17.59 -8.14 -5.52
N ARG A 186 -18.67 -8.93 -5.68
CA ARG A 186 -19.41 -9.52 -4.57
C ARG A 186 -19.29 -11.04 -4.49
N GLY A 187 -18.26 -11.62 -5.13
CA GLY A 187 -17.98 -13.03 -5.02
C GLY A 187 -17.67 -13.76 -6.34
N ASN A 188 -17.40 -13.00 -7.42
CA ASN A 188 -17.01 -13.62 -8.69
C ASN A 188 -15.52 -13.97 -8.75
N ALA A 189 -14.68 -13.27 -7.98
CA ALA A 189 -13.25 -13.52 -7.94
C ALA A 189 -12.95 -14.96 -7.49
N ARG A 190 -12.18 -15.70 -8.30
CA ARG A 190 -11.78 -17.09 -8.05
C ARG A 190 -10.39 -17.37 -8.61
N PRO A 191 -9.70 -18.42 -8.11
CA PRO A 191 -8.40 -18.82 -8.63
C PRO A 191 -8.39 -19.02 -10.15
N GLY A 192 -7.28 -18.67 -10.79
CA GLY A 192 -7.07 -18.71 -12.22
C GLY A 192 -7.55 -17.47 -12.98
N MET A 193 -8.44 -16.65 -12.44
CA MET A 193 -8.87 -15.40 -13.09
C MET A 193 -7.71 -14.41 -13.23
N LEU A 194 -7.69 -13.69 -14.34
CA LEU A 194 -6.77 -12.59 -14.56
C LEU A 194 -7.24 -11.39 -13.73
N ALA A 195 -6.35 -10.90 -12.87
CA ALA A 195 -6.55 -9.67 -12.11
C ALA A 195 -5.56 -8.61 -12.58
N ARG A 196 -5.98 -7.34 -12.51
CA ARG A 196 -5.12 -6.19 -12.79
C ARG A 196 -4.90 -5.40 -11.52
N VAL A 197 -3.64 -5.09 -11.22
CA VAL A 197 -3.23 -4.22 -10.14
C VAL A 197 -2.79 -2.87 -10.70
N TYR A 198 -3.10 -1.79 -10.00
CA TYR A 198 -2.76 -0.43 -10.42
C TYR A 198 -2.07 0.30 -9.28
N GLY A 199 -1.09 1.13 -9.61
CA GLY A 199 -0.42 1.95 -8.64
C GLY A 199 0.53 2.98 -9.26
N ALA A 200 0.98 3.90 -8.43
CA ALA A 200 1.95 4.93 -8.74
C ALA A 200 3.09 4.97 -7.68
N GLY A 201 3.29 3.88 -6.96
CA GLY A 201 4.28 3.71 -5.89
C GLY A 201 5.73 3.51 -6.38
N ALA A 202 6.54 2.82 -5.58
CA ALA A 202 7.91 2.47 -5.91
C ALA A 202 7.99 1.46 -7.06
N THR A 203 9.13 1.36 -7.71
CA THR A 203 9.33 0.52 -8.89
C THR A 203 10.66 -0.18 -8.91
N GLY A 204 10.72 -1.18 -9.77
CA GLY A 204 11.89 -1.95 -10.11
C GLY A 204 11.56 -2.99 -11.16
N THR A 205 12.41 -3.97 -11.29
CA THR A 205 12.16 -5.15 -12.11
C THR A 205 12.14 -6.41 -11.24
N ASP A 206 11.59 -7.48 -11.77
CA ASP A 206 11.62 -8.81 -11.13
C ASP A 206 13.03 -9.29 -10.73
N LEU A 207 14.08 -8.73 -11.35
CA LEU A 207 15.48 -9.03 -11.02
C LEU A 207 16.01 -8.18 -9.87
N THR A 208 15.58 -6.93 -9.78
CA THR A 208 16.13 -5.96 -8.81
C THR A 208 15.19 -5.73 -7.62
N GLY A 209 13.91 -6.02 -7.78
CA GLY A 209 12.87 -5.58 -6.87
C GLY A 209 12.75 -4.05 -6.80
N ALA A 210 11.84 -3.55 -5.99
CA ALA A 210 11.76 -2.14 -5.62
C ALA A 210 12.64 -1.88 -4.40
N PRO A 211 13.49 -0.84 -4.40
CA PRO A 211 14.25 -0.42 -3.22
C PRO A 211 13.35 0.31 -2.23
N ASP A 212 13.60 0.11 -0.92
CA ASP A 212 12.83 0.74 0.17
C ASP A 212 13.06 2.27 0.30
N SER A 213 14.06 2.82 -0.40
CA SER A 213 14.52 4.21 -0.21
C SER A 213 14.09 5.17 -1.32
N GLU A 214 13.30 4.72 -2.29
CA GLU A 214 12.91 5.55 -3.44
C GLU A 214 11.57 6.25 -3.25
N THR A 215 11.36 7.30 -4.06
CA THR A 215 10.11 8.05 -4.11
C THR A 215 8.95 7.12 -4.47
N HIS A 216 7.94 7.05 -3.60
CA HIS A 216 6.74 6.26 -3.78
C HIS A 216 5.65 6.99 -4.59
N ARG A 217 6.03 8.00 -5.38
CA ARG A 217 5.14 8.79 -6.24
C ARG A 217 5.70 8.83 -7.65
N THR A 218 5.17 7.98 -8.51
CA THR A 218 5.67 7.79 -9.87
C THR A 218 4.54 7.85 -10.91
N ARG A 219 4.77 7.33 -12.12
CA ARG A 219 3.74 7.28 -13.16
C ARG A 219 2.82 6.09 -12.92
N LEU A 220 1.52 6.29 -13.11
CA LEU A 220 0.53 5.22 -12.99
C LEU A 220 0.84 4.06 -13.95
N ARG A 221 0.84 2.86 -13.40
CA ARG A 221 1.00 1.59 -14.11
C ARG A 221 -0.11 0.62 -13.80
N ARG A 222 -0.20 -0.37 -14.67
CA ARG A 222 -1.05 -1.54 -14.52
C ARG A 222 -0.21 -2.78 -14.77
N ALA A 223 -0.31 -3.76 -13.89
CA ALA A 223 0.21 -5.10 -14.13
C ALA A 223 -0.91 -6.15 -14.06
N GLU A 224 -0.63 -7.33 -14.56
CA GLU A 224 -1.59 -8.44 -14.69
C GLU A 224 -1.05 -9.67 -13.98
N ASN A 225 -1.88 -10.28 -13.15
CA ASN A 225 -1.52 -11.51 -12.43
C ASN A 225 -2.70 -12.49 -12.42
N ARG A 226 -2.43 -13.77 -12.33
CA ARG A 226 -3.49 -14.76 -12.09
C ARG A 226 -3.72 -14.87 -10.60
N LEU A 227 -4.99 -14.84 -10.20
CA LEU A 227 -5.37 -15.11 -8.82
C LEU A 227 -4.97 -16.54 -8.48
N ASP A 228 -4.26 -16.71 -7.39
CA ASP A 228 -3.83 -18.01 -6.87
C ASP A 228 -4.83 -18.55 -5.85
N ARG A 229 -5.28 -17.67 -4.93
CA ARG A 229 -6.23 -18.01 -3.86
C ARG A 229 -7.22 -16.86 -3.61
N THR A 230 -8.44 -17.25 -3.24
CA THR A 230 -9.53 -16.32 -2.90
C THR A 230 -10.27 -16.86 -1.68
N ASP A 231 -9.60 -16.91 -0.53
CA ASP A 231 -10.10 -17.52 0.70
C ASP A 231 -10.18 -16.50 1.85
N GLY A 232 -11.26 -16.58 2.62
CA GLY A 232 -11.51 -15.66 3.72
C GLY A 232 -11.47 -14.20 3.29
N PRO A 233 -10.82 -13.32 4.08
CA PRO A 233 -10.70 -11.90 3.81
C PRO A 233 -9.72 -11.55 2.69
N TRP A 234 -8.97 -12.53 2.15
CA TRP A 234 -7.86 -12.28 1.27
C TRP A 234 -8.08 -12.80 -0.15
N LEU A 235 -7.57 -12.04 -1.09
CA LEU A 235 -7.34 -12.35 -2.48
C LEU A 235 -5.84 -12.35 -2.69
N ARG A 236 -5.29 -13.43 -3.27
CA ARG A 236 -3.84 -13.62 -3.37
C ARG A 236 -3.41 -13.89 -4.81
N TYR A 237 -2.22 -13.44 -5.15
CA TYR A 237 -1.55 -13.77 -6.41
C TYR A 237 -0.04 -13.93 -6.18
N VAL A 238 0.62 -14.61 -7.10
CA VAL A 238 2.08 -14.71 -7.16
C VAL A 238 2.56 -13.84 -8.31
N PHE A 239 3.64 -13.09 -8.11
CA PHE A 239 4.36 -12.47 -9.22
C PHE A 239 5.12 -13.57 -9.96
N ASP A 240 4.44 -14.16 -10.92
CA ASP A 240 4.94 -15.27 -11.73
C ASP A 240 5.69 -14.73 -12.94
N CYS A 241 6.93 -15.20 -13.16
CA CYS A 241 7.78 -14.85 -14.29
C CYS A 241 8.04 -16.07 -15.20
N SER A 242 7.32 -17.17 -14.99
CA SER A 242 7.45 -18.36 -15.83
C SER A 242 6.92 -18.13 -17.26
N ALA A 243 7.20 -19.05 -18.17
CA ALA A 243 6.77 -18.96 -19.55
C ALA A 243 5.24 -18.93 -19.74
N GLY A 244 4.46 -19.41 -18.74
CA GLY A 244 2.99 -19.40 -18.75
C GLY A 244 2.36 -18.22 -18.01
N ALA A 245 3.18 -17.34 -17.44
CA ALA A 245 2.72 -16.18 -16.71
C ALA A 245 2.07 -15.13 -17.63
N PRO A 246 1.23 -14.24 -17.08
CA PRO A 246 0.75 -13.08 -17.82
C PRO A 246 1.91 -12.26 -18.39
N GLU A 247 1.80 -11.84 -19.64
CA GLU A 247 2.86 -11.10 -20.33
C GLU A 247 3.24 -9.81 -19.58
N LEU A 248 2.25 -9.11 -19.03
CA LEU A 248 2.45 -7.92 -18.20
C LEU A 248 2.36 -8.25 -16.72
N GLY A 249 2.94 -9.38 -16.31
CA GLY A 249 3.08 -9.75 -14.89
C GLY A 249 3.82 -8.67 -14.11
N GLY A 250 3.44 -8.46 -12.84
CA GLY A 250 4.10 -7.46 -12.00
C GLY A 250 3.59 -7.49 -10.57
N ALA A 251 4.31 -6.81 -9.69
CA ALA A 251 4.03 -6.77 -8.27
C ALA A 251 3.80 -5.35 -7.78
N THR A 252 2.94 -5.19 -6.78
CA THR A 252 2.80 -3.95 -6.03
C THR A 252 4.02 -3.72 -5.14
N ALA A 253 4.34 -2.46 -4.86
CA ALA A 253 5.47 -2.06 -4.03
C ALA A 253 5.05 -0.93 -3.07
N GLY A 254 6.00 -0.36 -2.32
CA GLY A 254 5.75 0.78 -1.44
C GLY A 254 5.04 1.91 -2.19
N GLY A 255 3.97 2.47 -1.61
CA GLY A 255 3.12 3.49 -2.22
C GLY A 255 1.97 2.97 -3.10
N ASP A 256 1.88 1.66 -3.36
CA ASP A 256 0.72 1.06 -4.05
C ASP A 256 -0.38 0.60 -3.08
N SER A 257 -0.18 0.74 -1.78
CA SER A 257 -1.10 0.41 -0.69
C SER A 257 -2.50 0.98 -0.92
N GLY A 258 -3.54 0.19 -0.70
CA GLY A 258 -4.92 0.62 -0.90
C GLY A 258 -5.37 0.69 -2.36
N GLY A 259 -4.44 0.50 -3.32
CA GLY A 259 -4.72 0.53 -4.75
C GLY A 259 -5.66 -0.59 -5.22
N PRO A 260 -6.35 -0.41 -6.36
CA PRO A 260 -7.32 -1.37 -6.83
C PRO A 260 -6.71 -2.63 -7.42
N VAL A 261 -7.28 -3.77 -7.03
CA VAL A 261 -7.15 -5.05 -7.73
C VAL A 261 -8.47 -5.33 -8.43
N THR A 262 -8.46 -5.32 -9.77
CA THR A 262 -9.69 -5.46 -10.58
C THR A 262 -9.74 -6.78 -11.32
N ILE A 263 -10.96 -7.23 -11.59
CA ILE A 263 -11.26 -8.37 -12.48
C ILE A 263 -12.32 -7.98 -13.50
N ASP A 264 -12.33 -8.64 -14.63
CA ASP A 264 -13.40 -8.51 -15.61
C ASP A 264 -14.38 -9.70 -15.50
N VAL A 265 -15.67 -9.39 -15.41
CA VAL A 265 -16.75 -10.37 -15.40
C VAL A 265 -17.78 -9.96 -16.44
N ALA A 266 -18.03 -10.80 -17.42
CA ALA A 266 -18.98 -10.55 -18.52
C ALA A 266 -18.77 -9.17 -19.20
N GLY A 267 -17.50 -8.80 -19.46
CA GLY A 267 -17.13 -7.57 -20.15
C GLY A 267 -17.20 -6.30 -19.27
N ARG A 268 -17.46 -6.43 -17.98
CA ARG A 268 -17.48 -5.32 -17.03
C ARG A 268 -16.37 -5.47 -15.98
N THR A 269 -15.68 -4.39 -15.69
CA THR A 269 -14.64 -4.34 -14.67
C THR A 269 -15.24 -4.12 -13.28
N TYR A 270 -14.73 -4.89 -12.30
CA TYR A 270 -15.11 -4.81 -10.90
C TYR A 270 -13.86 -4.67 -10.01
N LEU A 271 -13.99 -3.95 -8.92
CA LEU A 271 -13.01 -3.93 -7.84
C LEU A 271 -13.14 -5.24 -7.04
N ALA A 272 -12.18 -6.14 -7.19
CA ALA A 272 -12.15 -7.42 -6.48
C ALA A 272 -11.37 -7.38 -5.18
N GLY A 273 -10.42 -6.45 -5.07
CA GLY A 273 -9.59 -6.32 -3.88
C GLY A 273 -8.95 -4.95 -3.73
N VAL A 274 -8.46 -4.72 -2.54
CA VAL A 274 -7.70 -3.53 -2.12
C VAL A 274 -6.29 -3.98 -1.75
N THR A 275 -5.28 -3.43 -2.40
CA THR A 275 -3.87 -3.84 -2.23
C THR A 275 -3.44 -3.71 -0.78
N HIS A 276 -3.02 -4.84 -0.20
CA HIS A 276 -2.35 -4.90 1.10
C HIS A 276 -0.84 -4.84 0.92
N GLY A 277 -0.26 -5.76 0.18
CA GLY A 277 1.17 -5.89 -0.07
C GLY A 277 1.66 -7.33 -0.05
N LEU A 278 2.90 -7.50 0.44
CA LEU A 278 3.56 -8.79 0.48
C LEU A 278 2.85 -9.77 1.43
N ASP A 279 2.66 -10.99 0.97
CA ASP A 279 2.15 -12.13 1.76
C ASP A 279 3.11 -13.33 1.60
N GLY A 280 2.79 -14.44 2.21
CA GLY A 280 3.57 -15.67 2.04
C GLY A 280 3.11 -16.80 2.94
N THR A 281 3.58 -18.00 2.60
CA THR A 281 3.56 -19.15 3.48
C THR A 281 4.56 -18.95 4.65
N ASN A 282 4.48 -19.76 5.70
CA ASN A 282 5.44 -19.69 6.81
C ASN A 282 6.91 -19.82 6.35
N SER A 283 7.19 -20.57 5.28
CA SER A 283 8.54 -20.72 4.74
C SER A 283 8.99 -19.47 3.98
N GLU A 284 8.11 -18.87 3.19
CA GLU A 284 8.38 -17.62 2.45
C GLU A 284 8.59 -16.45 3.41
N VAL A 285 7.72 -16.26 4.39
CA VAL A 285 7.87 -15.22 5.42
C VAL A 285 9.18 -15.40 6.20
N ARG A 286 9.55 -16.63 6.57
CA ARG A 286 10.83 -16.90 7.23
C ARG A 286 12.03 -16.53 6.37
N HIS A 287 11.96 -16.77 5.05
CA HIS A 287 12.99 -16.35 4.10
C HIS A 287 13.09 -14.82 4.02
N ILE A 288 11.95 -14.14 3.88
CA ILE A 288 11.85 -12.67 3.87
C ILE A 288 12.46 -12.06 5.13
N VAL A 289 12.12 -12.58 6.31
CA VAL A 289 12.67 -12.10 7.59
C VAL A 289 14.20 -12.21 7.63
N ARG A 290 14.78 -13.30 7.13
CA ARG A 290 16.25 -13.43 7.02
C ARG A 290 16.85 -12.40 6.09
N GLN A 291 16.24 -12.20 4.92
CA GLN A 291 16.69 -11.19 3.96
C GLN A 291 16.59 -9.76 4.52
N MET A 292 15.56 -9.48 5.34
CA MET A 292 15.46 -8.18 6.05
C MET A 292 16.58 -8.02 7.08
N GLN A 293 16.94 -9.10 7.78
CA GLN A 293 18.01 -9.08 8.79
C GLN A 293 19.41 -8.86 8.17
N ASP A 294 19.67 -9.40 7.00
CA ASP A 294 20.95 -9.28 6.29
C ASP A 294 20.98 -8.13 5.26
N GLY A 295 19.89 -7.39 5.10
CA GLY A 295 19.77 -6.27 4.19
C GLY A 295 19.62 -6.66 2.70
N SER A 296 19.43 -7.94 2.40
CA SER A 296 19.25 -8.43 1.03
C SER A 296 17.80 -8.41 0.54
N PHE A 297 16.85 -8.08 1.42
CA PHE A 297 15.43 -8.05 1.05
C PHE A 297 15.16 -7.09 -0.11
N ARG A 298 14.36 -7.56 -1.07
CA ARG A 298 13.83 -6.77 -2.19
C ARG A 298 12.37 -7.15 -2.42
N MET A 299 11.49 -6.15 -2.43
CA MET A 299 10.07 -6.36 -2.72
C MET A 299 9.85 -6.45 -4.23
N GLY A 300 9.02 -7.38 -4.68
CA GLY A 300 8.63 -7.50 -6.08
C GLY A 300 9.58 -8.36 -6.91
N VAL A 301 10.36 -9.26 -6.33
CA VAL A 301 11.10 -10.26 -7.10
C VAL A 301 10.18 -11.43 -7.49
N CYS A 302 10.53 -12.11 -8.58
CA CYS A 302 9.79 -13.29 -9.08
C CYS A 302 9.54 -14.33 -7.97
N GLY A 303 8.35 -14.88 -7.97
CA GLY A 303 7.92 -15.90 -7.02
C GLY A 303 7.37 -15.34 -5.70
N GLN A 304 7.49 -14.06 -5.43
CA GLN A 304 6.88 -13.46 -4.24
C GLN A 304 5.35 -13.43 -4.36
N ARG A 305 4.70 -13.63 -3.23
CA ARG A 305 3.24 -13.65 -3.09
C ARG A 305 2.73 -12.33 -2.54
N PHE A 306 1.60 -11.89 -3.05
CA PHE A 306 0.93 -10.64 -2.66
C PHE A 306 -0.52 -10.91 -2.27
N ALA A 307 -1.04 -10.07 -1.38
CA ALA A 307 -2.41 -10.11 -0.92
C ALA A 307 -3.14 -8.78 -1.13
N ALA A 308 -4.44 -8.89 -1.29
CA ALA A 308 -5.38 -7.78 -1.29
C ALA A 308 -6.60 -8.12 -0.43
N ALA A 309 -7.16 -7.15 0.30
CA ALA A 309 -8.39 -7.31 1.05
C ALA A 309 -9.56 -7.53 0.07
N ARG A 310 -10.21 -8.69 0.14
CA ARG A 310 -11.19 -9.15 -0.84
C ARG A 310 -12.54 -8.46 -0.68
N THR A 311 -12.97 -7.65 -1.64
CA THR A 311 -14.21 -6.86 -1.55
C THR A 311 -15.44 -7.71 -1.35
N GLY A 312 -15.52 -8.90 -1.98
CA GLY A 312 -16.65 -9.82 -1.81
C GLY A 312 -16.82 -10.35 -0.39
N PHE A 313 -15.72 -10.49 0.39
CA PHE A 313 -15.79 -10.83 1.80
C PHE A 313 -16.34 -9.67 2.64
N TYR A 314 -15.93 -8.45 2.31
CA TYR A 314 -16.31 -7.24 3.06
C TYR A 314 -17.59 -6.57 2.56
N ALA A 315 -18.27 -7.10 1.53
CA ALA A 315 -19.42 -6.44 0.90
C ALA A 315 -20.52 -6.04 1.91
N ALA A 316 -20.85 -6.95 2.84
CA ALA A 316 -21.85 -6.66 3.86
C ALA A 316 -21.41 -5.56 4.87
N TRP A 317 -20.12 -5.51 5.21
CA TRP A 317 -19.58 -4.44 6.05
C TRP A 317 -19.59 -3.11 5.31
N ILE A 318 -19.14 -3.10 4.06
CA ILE A 318 -19.16 -1.90 3.20
C ILE A 318 -20.59 -1.35 3.10
N ASP A 319 -21.58 -2.21 2.81
CA ASP A 319 -22.97 -1.79 2.65
C ASP A 319 -23.55 -1.19 3.96
N ARG A 320 -23.25 -1.79 5.12
CA ARG A 320 -23.67 -1.24 6.43
C ARG A 320 -23.12 0.15 6.67
N ILE A 321 -21.81 0.32 6.49
CA ILE A 321 -21.16 1.62 6.71
C ILE A 321 -21.71 2.68 5.76
N MET A 322 -21.90 2.34 4.48
CA MET A 322 -22.46 3.26 3.48
C MET A 322 -23.94 3.62 3.74
N ALA A 323 -24.69 2.74 4.41
CA ALA A 323 -26.05 2.98 4.84
C ALA A 323 -26.17 3.79 6.15
N GLY A 324 -25.05 4.14 6.80
CA GLY A 324 -25.04 4.93 8.03
C GLY A 324 -25.15 4.10 9.33
N HIS A 325 -24.85 2.82 9.29
CA HIS A 325 -24.96 1.88 10.44
C HIS A 325 -23.60 1.41 10.95
#